data_231c0f4fb66094b6baa2309cc0ebafe1
#
_entry.id   231c0f4fb66094b6baa2309cc0ebafe1
#
_cell.length_a   1.000
_cell.length_b   1.000
_cell.length_c   1.000
_cell.angle_alpha   90.00
_cell.angle_beta   90.00
_cell.angle_gamma   90.00
#
_symmetry.space_group_name_H-M   'P 1'
#
loop_
_entity.id
_entity.type
_entity.pdbx_description
1 polymer ?
#
loop_
_entity_poly.entity_id
_entity_poly.type
_entity_poly.pdbx_seq_one_letter_code
_entity_poly.pdbx_strand_id
1 'polypeptide(L)'
;TEIDQAKIVFQGDIKETEIQAFTLDEILNRDKYKNFKIDFLDIDVEGADLKVLEGLSFEIYKPELVCVEIHEKEIKQSVIYNFLINKDYELIWSGIFSHLFKRL
;
A
#
# COMPACT_ATOMS: atom_id res chain seq x y z
N THR A 1 -2.65 -16.43 -9.08
CA THR A 1 -1.98 -15.19 -8.67
C THR A 1 -0.99 -14.75 -9.72
N GLU A 2 -0.93 -13.47 -9.98
CA GLU A 2 -0.03 -12.91 -10.96
C GLU A 2 1.29 -12.49 -10.31
N ILE A 3 2.36 -12.74 -11.03
CA ILE A 3 3.69 -12.23 -10.67
C ILE A 3 4.03 -11.14 -11.67
N ASP A 4 4.14 -9.92 -11.20
CA ASP A 4 4.55 -8.80 -12.03
C ASP A 4 6.06 -8.68 -12.03
N GLN A 5 6.59 -8.11 -13.10
CA GLN A 5 8.00 -7.76 -13.18
C GLN A 5 8.13 -6.25 -13.18
N ALA A 6 9.04 -5.76 -12.38
CA ALA A 6 9.36 -4.34 -12.31
C ALA A 6 10.78 -4.11 -12.78
N LYS A 7 11.02 -2.92 -13.36
CA LYS A 7 12.35 -2.50 -13.77
C LYS A 7 12.82 -1.38 -12.86
N ILE A 8 14.05 -1.49 -12.40
CA ILE A 8 14.71 -0.46 -11.61
C ILE A 8 15.79 0.18 -12.48
N VAL A 9 15.71 1.50 -12.62
CA VAL A 9 16.67 2.27 -13.40
C VAL A 9 17.44 3.21 -12.46
N PHE A 10 18.75 3.16 -12.50
CA PHE A 10 19.61 4.00 -11.69
C PHE A 10 20.23 5.10 -12.56
N GLN A 11 20.33 6.32 -11.99
CA GLN A 11 21.03 7.43 -12.64
C GLN A 11 22.54 7.25 -12.58
N GLY A 12 23.21 7.84 -13.53
CA GLY A 12 24.68 7.74 -13.67
C GLY A 12 25.01 6.69 -14.70
N ASP A 13 25.46 5.54 -14.28
CA ASP A 13 25.54 4.38 -15.15
C ASP A 13 24.13 3.80 -15.25
N ILE A 14 23.51 3.93 -16.42
CA ILE A 14 22.17 3.41 -16.62
C ILE A 14 22.20 1.89 -16.49
N LYS A 15 21.54 1.39 -15.46
CA LYS A 15 21.48 -0.02 -15.18
C LYS A 15 20.03 -0.43 -14.97
N GLU A 16 19.56 -1.31 -15.82
CA GLU A 16 18.22 -1.91 -15.65
C GLU A 16 18.37 -3.27 -14.99
N THR A 17 17.54 -3.50 -13.96
CA THR A 17 17.45 -4.79 -13.31
C THR A 17 15.98 -5.19 -13.25
N GLU A 18 15.67 -6.37 -13.74
CA GLU A 18 14.33 -6.94 -13.62
C GLU A 18 14.21 -7.67 -12.29
N ILE A 19 13.14 -7.38 -11.57
CA ILE A 19 12.80 -8.06 -10.33
C ILE A 19 11.38 -8.60 -10.41
N GLN A 20 11.10 -9.65 -9.65
CA GLN A 20 9.74 -10.14 -9.50
C GLN A 20 8.99 -9.29 -8.48
N ALA A 21 7.77 -8.92 -8.82
CA ALA A 21 6.89 -8.20 -7.93
C ALA A 21 5.70 -9.08 -7.57
N PHE A 22 5.26 -8.98 -6.31
CA PHE A 22 4.14 -9.75 -5.78
C PHE A 22 3.13 -8.80 -5.15
N THR A 23 1.85 -9.18 -5.17
CA THR A 23 0.84 -8.47 -4.40
C THR A 23 1.01 -8.77 -2.91
N LEU A 24 0.43 -7.92 -2.07
CA LEU A 24 0.43 -8.18 -0.62
C LEU A 24 -0.29 -9.49 -0.30
N ASP A 25 -1.39 -9.77 -0.98
CA ASP A 25 -2.11 -11.03 -0.79
C ASP A 25 -1.23 -12.24 -1.07
N GLU A 26 -0.44 -12.19 -2.13
CA GLU A 26 0.47 -13.28 -2.48
C GLU A 26 1.53 -13.50 -1.40
N ILE A 27 2.07 -12.42 -0.86
CA ILE A 27 3.08 -12.48 0.19
C ILE A 27 2.47 -13.00 1.49
N LEU A 28 1.33 -12.45 1.89
CA LEU A 28 0.68 -12.78 3.16
C LEU A 28 0.08 -14.18 3.17
N ASN A 29 -0.23 -14.71 2.00
CA ASN A 29 -0.78 -16.07 1.88
C ASN A 29 0.28 -17.16 1.97
N ARG A 30 1.55 -16.80 2.12
CA ARG A 30 2.63 -17.79 2.35
C ARG A 30 2.47 -18.40 3.74
N ASP A 31 2.83 -19.68 3.88
CA ASP A 31 2.69 -20.41 5.14
C ASP A 31 3.29 -19.68 6.34
N LYS A 32 4.39 -18.99 6.11
CA LYS A 32 5.14 -18.23 7.10
C LYS A 32 4.34 -17.08 7.72
N TYR A 33 3.40 -16.51 6.97
CA TYR A 33 2.60 -15.35 7.40
C TYR A 33 1.12 -15.67 7.57
N LYS A 34 0.74 -16.89 7.28
CA LYS A 34 -0.64 -17.33 7.35
C LYS A 34 -1.16 -17.17 8.78
N ASN A 35 -2.34 -16.60 8.93
CA ASN A 35 -2.99 -16.32 10.21
C ASN A 35 -2.37 -15.16 11.02
N PHE A 36 -1.43 -14.44 10.47
CA PHE A 36 -0.94 -13.23 11.12
C PHE A 36 -1.97 -12.12 10.96
N LYS A 37 -2.20 -11.41 12.05
CA LYS A 37 -3.00 -10.20 12.04
C LYS A 37 -2.09 -9.02 11.73
N ILE A 38 -2.55 -8.10 10.88
CA ILE A 38 -1.82 -6.88 10.59
C ILE A 38 -2.31 -5.78 11.52
N ASP A 39 -1.44 -5.29 12.39
CA ASP A 39 -1.76 -4.17 13.27
C ASP A 39 -1.47 -2.83 12.59
N PHE A 40 -0.41 -2.76 11.82
CA PHE A 40 0.02 -1.54 11.16
C PHE A 40 0.57 -1.87 9.78
N LEU A 41 0.04 -1.21 8.75
CA LEU A 41 0.53 -1.29 7.39
C LEU A 41 1.06 0.09 6.99
N ASP A 42 2.37 0.17 6.78
CA ASP A 42 3.03 1.39 6.35
C ASP A 42 3.46 1.24 4.91
N ILE A 43 2.97 2.10 4.03
CA ILE A 43 3.24 2.05 2.60
C ILE A 43 3.98 3.32 2.19
N ASP A 44 5.18 3.13 1.66
CA ASP A 44 6.04 4.21 1.18
C ASP A 44 6.75 3.74 -0.09
N VAL A 45 6.02 3.73 -1.20
CA VAL A 45 6.51 3.21 -2.48
C VAL A 45 6.44 4.25 -3.60
N GLU A 46 6.52 5.51 -3.23
CA GLU A 46 6.69 6.64 -4.14
C GLU A 46 5.78 6.61 -5.38
N GLY A 47 4.49 6.83 -5.15
CA GLY A 47 3.51 6.92 -6.22
C GLY A 47 2.83 5.61 -6.58
N ALA A 48 3.29 4.48 -6.04
CA ALA A 48 2.65 3.17 -6.27
C ALA A 48 1.78 2.71 -5.09
N ASP A 49 1.49 3.60 -4.15
CA ASP A 49 0.76 3.25 -2.92
C ASP A 49 -0.62 2.65 -3.22
N LEU A 50 -1.35 3.23 -4.18
CA LEU A 50 -2.66 2.70 -4.55
C LEU A 50 -2.57 1.26 -5.07
N LYS A 51 -1.57 0.96 -5.91
CA LYS A 51 -1.37 -0.39 -6.42
C LYS A 51 -1.09 -1.39 -5.31
N VAL A 52 -0.31 -1.00 -4.31
CA VAL A 52 -0.03 -1.85 -3.15
C VAL A 52 -1.31 -2.12 -2.39
N LEU A 53 -2.12 -1.10 -2.15
CA LEU A 53 -3.41 -1.24 -1.47
C LEU A 53 -4.38 -2.14 -2.24
N GLU A 54 -4.41 -1.99 -3.56
CA GLU A 54 -5.28 -2.82 -4.41
C GLU A 54 -4.87 -4.30 -4.38
N GLY A 55 -3.61 -4.59 -4.06
CA GLY A 55 -3.11 -5.95 -3.95
C GLY A 55 -3.40 -6.62 -2.61
N LEU A 56 -4.16 -5.99 -1.72
CA LEU A 56 -4.49 -6.51 -0.40
C LEU A 56 -6.00 -6.76 -0.28
N SER A 57 -6.36 -7.95 0.18
CA SER A 57 -7.75 -8.27 0.51
C SER A 57 -8.08 -7.73 1.89
N PHE A 58 -8.70 -6.56 1.95
CA PHE A 58 -9.05 -5.89 3.21
C PHE A 58 -10.10 -6.66 4.02
N GLU A 59 -10.93 -7.45 3.35
CA GLU A 59 -11.94 -8.28 4.00
C GLU A 59 -11.30 -9.43 4.79
N ILE A 60 -10.10 -9.85 4.41
CA ILE A 60 -9.40 -10.96 5.04
C ILE A 60 -8.40 -10.46 6.07
N TYR A 61 -7.53 -9.52 5.70
CA TYR A 61 -6.41 -9.12 6.54
C TYR A 61 -6.72 -7.95 7.47
N LYS A 62 -7.61 -7.07 7.09
CA LYS A 62 -8.16 -5.99 7.93
C LYS A 62 -7.10 -5.27 8.77
N PRO A 63 -6.08 -4.64 8.17
CA PRO A 63 -5.11 -3.88 8.95
C PRO A 63 -5.80 -2.89 9.88
N GLU A 64 -5.34 -2.79 11.13
CA GLU A 64 -5.91 -1.86 12.08
C GLU A 64 -5.59 -0.41 11.73
N LEU A 65 -4.34 -0.16 11.34
CA LEU A 65 -3.85 1.15 10.96
C LEU A 65 -3.16 1.06 9.60
N VAL A 66 -3.36 2.07 8.77
CA VAL A 66 -2.71 2.18 7.45
C VAL A 66 -2.10 3.58 7.33
N CYS A 67 -0.82 3.63 7.06
CA CYS A 67 -0.11 4.87 6.77
C CYS A 67 0.26 4.90 5.29
N VAL A 68 -0.13 5.95 4.59
CA VAL A 68 0.12 6.11 3.15
C VAL A 68 0.56 7.53 2.84
N GLU A 69 1.20 7.73 1.69
CA GLU A 69 1.50 9.06 1.18
C GLU A 69 0.40 9.54 0.24
N ILE A 70 -0.04 10.77 0.45
CA ILE A 70 -0.98 11.47 -0.42
C ILE A 70 -0.40 12.83 -0.72
N HIS A 71 -0.21 13.14 -2.00
CA HIS A 71 0.44 14.37 -2.45
C HIS A 71 -0.55 15.42 -2.93
N GLU A 72 -1.81 15.07 -3.13
CA GLU A 72 -2.85 16.03 -3.53
C GLU A 72 -3.09 17.06 -2.42
N LYS A 73 -3.25 18.32 -2.80
CA LYS A 73 -3.55 19.40 -1.85
C LYS A 73 -4.86 19.13 -1.12
N GLU A 74 -5.86 18.71 -1.85
CA GLU A 74 -7.17 18.35 -1.30
C GLU A 74 -7.20 16.83 -1.09
N ILE A 75 -6.93 16.40 0.12
CA ILE A 75 -6.84 14.98 0.48
C ILE A 75 -8.09 14.21 0.05
N LYS A 76 -9.26 14.81 0.24
CA LYS A 76 -10.53 14.15 -0.08
C LYS A 76 -10.75 13.92 -1.58
N GLN A 77 -9.93 14.53 -2.43
CA GLN A 77 -9.95 14.28 -3.87
C GLN A 77 -8.97 13.19 -4.28
N SER A 78 -8.15 12.71 -3.36
CA SER A 78 -7.20 11.65 -3.63
C SER A 78 -7.90 10.32 -3.86
N VAL A 79 -7.43 9.58 -4.87
CA VAL A 79 -7.91 8.22 -5.13
C VAL A 79 -7.61 7.30 -3.94
N ILE A 80 -6.45 7.50 -3.30
CA ILE A 80 -6.05 6.72 -2.12
C ILE A 80 -6.99 6.98 -0.95
N TYR A 81 -7.31 8.25 -0.67
CA TYR A 81 -8.26 8.61 0.37
C TYR A 81 -9.60 7.91 0.15
N ASN A 82 -10.15 8.06 -1.04
CA ASN A 82 -11.44 7.46 -1.37
C ASN A 82 -11.42 5.94 -1.35
N PHE A 83 -10.31 5.34 -1.76
CA PHE A 83 -10.14 3.89 -1.66
C PHE A 83 -10.26 3.43 -0.20
N LEU A 84 -9.55 4.09 0.71
CA LEU A 84 -9.55 3.69 2.13
C LEU A 84 -10.89 3.99 2.80
N ILE A 85 -11.53 5.10 2.48
CA ILE A 85 -12.88 5.38 2.99
C ILE A 85 -13.85 4.29 2.57
N ASN A 86 -13.77 3.83 1.33
CA ASN A 86 -14.62 2.75 0.83
C ASN A 86 -14.31 1.39 1.47
N LYS A 87 -13.16 1.25 2.10
CA LYS A 87 -12.77 0.05 2.86
C LYS A 87 -13.06 0.18 4.34
N ASP A 88 -13.85 1.16 4.75
CA ASP A 88 -14.25 1.41 6.13
C ASP A 88 -13.10 1.86 7.03
N TYR A 89 -12.25 2.70 6.49
CA TYR A 89 -11.21 3.39 7.26
C TYR A 89 -11.54 4.86 7.42
N GLU A 90 -11.06 5.48 8.49
CA GLU A 90 -11.16 6.91 8.68
C GLU A 90 -9.77 7.53 8.83
N LEU A 91 -9.62 8.75 8.35
CA LEU A 91 -8.39 9.52 8.50
C LEU A 91 -8.31 10.05 9.94
N ILE A 92 -7.26 9.68 10.66
CA ILE A 92 -7.09 10.11 12.06
C ILE A 92 -5.92 11.06 12.28
N TRP A 93 -4.97 11.12 11.34
CA TRP A 93 -3.83 12.02 11.45
C TRP A 93 -3.26 12.34 10.08
N SER A 94 -2.82 13.58 9.90
CA SER A 94 -2.19 14.03 8.66
C SER A 94 -0.91 14.79 8.95
N GLY A 95 0.17 14.38 8.29
CA GLY A 95 1.39 15.16 8.18
C GLY A 95 1.40 15.92 6.86
N ILE A 96 2.57 16.28 6.36
CA ILE A 96 2.69 16.99 5.09
C ILE A 96 2.27 16.08 3.94
N PHE A 97 2.83 14.89 3.86
CA PHE A 97 2.50 13.91 2.83
C PHE A 97 2.00 12.60 3.41
N SER A 98 2.38 12.27 4.64
CA SER A 98 1.99 11.02 5.28
C SER A 98 0.67 11.18 6.01
N HIS A 99 -0.21 10.20 5.85
CA HIS A 99 -1.55 10.24 6.42
C HIS A 99 -1.87 8.90 7.06
N LEU A 100 -2.43 8.95 8.25
CA LEU A 100 -2.73 7.75 9.03
C LEU A 100 -4.24 7.51 9.05
N PHE A 101 -4.61 6.30 8.67
CA PHE A 101 -6.00 5.85 8.63
C PHE A 101 -6.19 4.73 9.64
N LYS A 102 -7.36 4.71 10.26
CA LYS A 102 -7.74 3.67 11.22
C LYS A 102 -9.00 2.97 10.75
N ARG A 103 -9.02 1.66 10.91
CA ARG A 103 -10.20 0.86 10.61
C ARG A 103 -11.34 1.20 11.57
N LEU A 104 -12.52 1.37 11.02
CA LEU A 104 -13.75 1.60 11.79
C LEU A 104 -14.24 0.35 12.52
#